data_b4df2b04a10f68b480f743d0693678a3
#
_entry.id   b4df2b04a10f68b480f743d0693678a3
#
_cell.length_a   1.000
_cell.length_b   1.000
_cell.length_c   1.000
_cell.angle_alpha   90.00
_cell.angle_beta   90.00
_cell.angle_gamma   90.00
#
_symmetry.space_group_name_H-M   'P 1'
#
loop_
_entity.id
_entity.type
_entity.pdbx_description
1 polymer ?
#
loop_
_entity_poly.entity_id
_entity_poly.type
_entity_poly.pdbx_seq_one_letter_code
_entity_poly.pdbx_strand_id
1 'polypeptide(L)'
;MTSARRAGTTTALEAMEKVPQFFEMPLISSTYWPMVHGGKAEEVLSDEEGLQIMRNLGRNLAWMLRCIEAGKAAGIAAPVAENDKRTNFIR
;
A
#
# COMPACT_ATOMS: atom_id res chain seq x y z
N MET A 1 0.21 5.71 -0.20
CA MET A 1 0.90 6.91 0.31
C MET A 1 0.03 8.13 0.07
N THR A 2 -0.06 9.01 1.05
CA THR A 2 -0.80 10.27 0.94
C THR A 2 0.04 11.44 1.40
N SER A 3 -0.33 12.64 1.01
CA SER A 3 0.32 13.86 1.47
C SER A 3 -0.71 14.94 1.75
N ALA A 4 -0.43 15.80 2.72
CA ALA A 4 -1.26 16.95 3.04
C ALA A 4 -0.45 18.06 3.70
N ARG A 5 -0.99 19.27 3.60
CA ARG A 5 -0.47 20.42 4.34
C ARG A 5 -0.82 20.35 5.83
N ARG A 6 -2.01 19.84 6.17
CA ARG A 6 -2.55 19.82 7.55
C ARG A 6 -3.22 18.52 7.93
N ALA A 7 -4.28 18.12 7.23
CA ALA A 7 -5.12 17.00 7.59
C ALA A 7 -5.75 16.32 6.37
N GLY A 8 -6.40 15.17 6.58
CA GLY A 8 -7.10 14.41 5.54
C GLY A 8 -6.31 13.21 4.99
N THR A 9 -5.07 13.01 5.42
CA THR A 9 -4.21 11.91 4.95
C THR A 9 -4.74 10.55 5.33
N THR A 10 -5.20 10.35 6.57
CA THR A 10 -5.75 9.07 7.04
C THR A 10 -7.02 8.70 6.31
N THR A 11 -7.96 9.64 6.16
CA THR A 11 -9.20 9.41 5.40
C THR A 11 -8.91 9.07 3.92
N ALA A 12 -7.93 9.73 3.32
CA ALA A 12 -7.51 9.43 1.96
C ALA A 12 -6.88 8.02 1.86
N LEU A 13 -6.08 7.61 2.84
CA LEU A 13 -5.53 6.24 2.91
C LEU A 13 -6.65 5.21 3.00
N GLU A 14 -7.60 5.37 3.91
CA GLU A 14 -8.76 4.48 4.07
C GLU A 14 -9.53 4.30 2.75
N ALA A 15 -9.74 5.37 2.02
CA ALA A 15 -10.41 5.31 0.72
C ALA A 15 -9.58 4.57 -0.32
N MET A 16 -8.27 4.79 -0.37
CA MET A 16 -7.36 4.18 -1.34
C MET A 16 -7.08 2.70 -1.06
N GLU A 17 -7.05 2.28 0.20
CA GLU A 17 -6.78 0.89 0.59
C GLU A 17 -7.84 -0.09 0.10
N LYS A 18 -9.03 0.37 -0.18
CA LYS A 18 -10.11 -0.46 -0.73
C LYS A 18 -9.82 -0.94 -2.15
N VAL A 19 -9.09 -0.16 -2.92
CA VAL A 19 -8.77 -0.50 -4.33
C VAL A 19 -7.90 -1.74 -4.43
N PRO A 20 -6.73 -1.84 -3.76
CA PRO A 20 -5.94 -3.06 -3.80
C PRO A 20 -6.67 -4.28 -3.23
N GLN A 21 -7.51 -4.12 -2.20
CA GLN A 21 -8.32 -5.23 -1.68
C GLN A 21 -9.29 -5.79 -2.73
N PHE A 22 -9.87 -4.92 -3.55
CA PHE A 22 -10.75 -5.34 -4.64
C PHE A 22 -10.03 -6.14 -5.73
N PHE A 23 -8.74 -5.89 -5.93
CA PHE A 23 -7.91 -6.52 -6.96
C PHE A 23 -6.98 -7.62 -6.42
N GLU A 24 -7.24 -8.17 -5.25
CA GLU A 24 -6.44 -9.24 -4.63
C GLU A 24 -4.96 -8.84 -4.43
N MET A 25 -4.70 -7.55 -4.25
CA MET A 25 -3.36 -7.02 -4.05
C MET A 25 -3.02 -6.93 -2.57
N PRO A 26 -1.90 -7.53 -2.11
CA PRO A 26 -1.47 -7.37 -0.73
C PRO A 26 -1.07 -5.93 -0.43
N LEU A 27 -1.51 -5.42 0.72
CA LEU A 27 -1.10 -4.12 1.20
C LEU A 27 0.25 -4.21 1.91
N ILE A 28 1.21 -3.43 1.44
CA ILE A 28 2.51 -3.30 2.09
C ILE A 28 2.47 -2.11 3.03
N SER A 29 2.73 -2.37 4.29
CA SER A 29 2.73 -1.37 5.37
C SER A 29 4.12 -0.83 5.67
N SER A 30 4.16 0.23 6.46
CA SER A 30 5.36 0.81 7.03
C SER A 30 5.31 0.77 8.55
N THR A 31 6.17 1.53 9.22
CA THR A 31 6.21 1.67 10.69
C THR A 31 5.11 2.58 11.24
N TYR A 32 4.45 3.33 10.36
CA TYR A 32 3.33 4.22 10.65
C TYR A 32 2.50 4.41 9.38
N TRP A 33 1.42 5.19 9.44
CA TRP A 33 0.64 5.49 8.25
C TRP A 33 1.50 6.17 7.18
N PRO A 34 1.48 5.68 5.93
CA PRO A 34 2.37 6.16 4.87
C PRO A 34 1.94 7.53 4.34
N MET A 35 2.28 8.56 5.08
CA MET A 35 1.97 9.95 4.77
C MET A 35 3.20 10.85 4.93
N VAL A 36 3.20 11.96 4.22
CA VAL A 36 4.16 13.06 4.36
C VAL A 36 3.41 14.39 4.41
N HIS A 37 4.00 15.39 5.05
CA HIS A 37 3.42 16.70 5.20
C HIS A 37 4.28 17.79 4.55
N GLY A 38 3.62 18.75 3.92
CA GLY A 38 4.24 19.91 3.31
C GLY A 38 3.21 20.72 2.53
N GLY A 39 3.33 22.03 2.52
CA GLY A 39 2.54 22.95 1.70
C GLY A 39 3.10 23.10 0.29
N LYS A 40 4.36 22.71 0.09
CA LYS A 40 5.09 22.68 -1.18
C LYS A 40 5.98 21.45 -1.21
N ALA A 41 6.43 21.06 -2.40
CA ALA A 41 7.28 19.89 -2.57
C ALA A 41 8.58 19.95 -1.75
N GLU A 42 9.20 21.12 -1.68
CA GLU A 42 10.45 21.33 -0.95
C GLU A 42 10.28 21.19 0.57
N GLU A 43 9.11 21.53 1.09
CA GLU A 43 8.82 21.43 2.54
C GLU A 43 8.70 19.97 3.00
N VAL A 44 8.36 19.04 2.11
CA VAL A 44 8.32 17.60 2.40
C VAL A 44 9.69 17.10 2.86
N LEU A 45 10.79 17.69 2.36
CA LEU A 45 12.14 17.31 2.77
C LEU A 45 12.44 17.63 4.23
N SER A 46 11.66 18.51 4.87
CA SER A 46 11.75 18.86 6.28
C SER A 46 10.90 17.93 7.18
N ASP A 47 10.04 17.12 6.60
CA ASP A 47 9.26 16.09 7.32
C ASP A 47 10.12 14.82 7.49
N GLU A 48 11.05 14.87 8.43
CA GLU A 48 12.00 13.77 8.66
C GLU A 48 11.30 12.45 9.02
N GLU A 49 10.24 12.52 9.82
CA GLU A 49 9.43 11.34 10.20
C GLU A 49 8.71 10.76 8.98
N GLY A 50 8.03 11.59 8.21
CA GLY A 50 7.36 11.16 6.98
C GLY A 50 8.33 10.53 5.99
N LEU A 51 9.49 11.12 5.79
CA LEU A 51 10.55 10.56 4.93
C LEU A 51 11.08 9.21 5.47
N GLN A 52 11.23 9.07 6.78
CA GLN A 52 11.60 7.80 7.41
C GLN A 52 10.55 6.73 7.15
N ILE A 53 9.28 7.05 7.32
CA ILE A 53 8.15 6.15 7.04
C ILE A 53 8.16 5.72 5.57
N MET A 54 8.41 6.65 4.65
CA MET A 54 8.49 6.34 3.21
C MET A 54 9.67 5.42 2.87
N ARG A 55 10.83 5.64 3.49
CA ARG A 55 11.98 4.74 3.30
C ARG A 55 11.70 3.33 3.80
N ASN A 56 11.03 3.20 4.95
CA ASN A 56 10.63 1.90 5.50
C ASN A 56 9.60 1.21 4.59
N LEU A 57 8.62 1.95 4.08
CA LEU A 57 7.66 1.43 3.11
C LEU A 57 8.37 0.87 1.86
N GLY A 58 9.29 1.63 1.29
CA GLY A 58 10.07 1.19 0.13
C GLY A 58 10.91 -0.06 0.39
N ARG A 59 11.52 -0.15 1.58
CA ARG A 59 12.28 -1.35 1.98
C ARG A 59 11.38 -2.57 2.15
N ASN A 60 10.22 -2.41 2.79
CA ASN A 60 9.26 -3.48 2.98
C ASN A 60 8.71 -3.98 1.64
N LEU A 61 8.39 -3.06 0.72
CA LEU A 61 7.96 -3.42 -0.63
C LEU A 61 9.06 -4.20 -1.38
N ALA A 62 10.29 -3.71 -1.36
CA ALA A 62 11.41 -4.37 -2.02
C ALA A 62 11.67 -5.78 -1.43
N TRP A 63 11.56 -5.92 -0.11
CA TRP A 63 11.69 -7.22 0.55
C TRP A 63 10.59 -8.18 0.11
N MET A 64 9.32 -7.75 0.11
CA MET A 64 8.19 -8.58 -0.32
C MET A 64 8.34 -9.05 -1.77
N LEU A 65 8.74 -8.14 -2.68
CA LEU A 65 8.97 -8.50 -4.08
C LEU A 65 10.06 -9.56 -4.24
N ARG A 66 11.16 -9.45 -3.48
CA ARG A 66 12.21 -10.46 -3.47
C ARG A 66 11.73 -11.82 -2.93
N CYS A 67 10.88 -11.82 -1.90
CA CYS A 67 10.27 -13.04 -1.39
C CYS A 67 9.38 -13.71 -2.44
N ILE A 68 8.57 -12.94 -3.16
CA ILE A 68 7.72 -13.44 -4.23
C ILE A 68 8.58 -14.06 -5.36
N GLU A 69 9.63 -13.36 -5.79
CA GLU A 69 10.53 -13.87 -6.82
C GLU A 69 11.25 -15.16 -6.39
N ALA A 70 11.73 -15.21 -5.15
CA ALA A 70 12.34 -16.41 -4.59
C ALA A 70 11.33 -17.57 -4.50
N GLY A 71 10.09 -17.29 -4.11
CA GLY A 71 9.01 -18.28 -4.08
C GLY A 71 8.71 -18.84 -5.46
N LYS A 72 8.59 -18.00 -6.47
CA LYS A 72 8.41 -18.43 -7.86
C LYS A 72 9.57 -19.33 -8.33
N ALA A 73 10.80 -18.94 -8.06
CA ALA A 73 11.98 -19.73 -8.40
C ALA A 73 12.00 -21.09 -7.70
N ALA A 74 11.44 -21.19 -6.51
CA ALA A 74 11.27 -22.43 -5.75
C ALA A 74 10.02 -23.26 -6.16
N GLY A 75 9.26 -22.82 -7.17
CA GLY A 75 8.07 -23.52 -7.67
C GLY A 75 6.79 -23.23 -6.93
N ILE A 76 6.74 -22.19 -6.09
CA ILE A 76 5.51 -21.75 -5.42
C ILE A 76 4.68 -20.95 -6.41
N ALA A 77 3.56 -21.52 -6.85
CA ALA A 77 2.63 -20.86 -7.75
C ALA A 77 1.78 -19.82 -6.99
N ALA A 78 1.44 -18.73 -7.67
CA ALA A 78 0.43 -17.82 -7.15
C ALA A 78 -0.95 -18.50 -7.09
N PRO A 79 -1.79 -18.18 -6.11
CA PRO A 79 -3.16 -18.70 -6.07
C PRO A 79 -3.94 -18.27 -7.30
N VAL A 80 -4.89 -19.11 -7.71
CA VAL A 80 -5.82 -18.81 -8.80
C VAL A 80 -7.13 -18.34 -8.18
N ALA A 81 -7.59 -17.17 -8.59
CA ALA A 81 -8.83 -16.59 -8.08
C ALA A 81 -10.06 -17.41 -8.55
N GLU A 82 -10.98 -17.67 -7.64
CA GLU A 82 -12.32 -18.15 -7.97
C GLU A 82 -13.26 -16.95 -8.14
N ASN A 83 -13.89 -16.79 -9.28
CA ASN A 83 -14.76 -15.66 -9.57
C ASN A 83 -16.04 -16.02 -10.36
N ASP A 84 -16.37 -17.28 -10.39
CA ASP A 84 -17.50 -17.85 -11.16
C ASP A 84 -18.85 -17.75 -10.42
N LYS A 85 -18.85 -17.51 -9.11
CA LYS A 85 -20.05 -17.35 -8.30
C LYS A 85 -20.31 -15.88 -7.96
N ARG A 86 -21.54 -15.46 -8.09
CA ARG A 86 -21.98 -14.11 -7.71
C ARG A 86 -23.26 -14.19 -6.90
N THR A 87 -23.26 -13.56 -5.75
CA THR A 87 -24.47 -13.44 -4.93
C THR A 87 -25.32 -12.28 -5.43
N ASN A 88 -26.56 -12.57 -5.78
CA ASN A 88 -27.56 -11.56 -6.10
C ASN A 88 -28.93 -12.02 -5.59
N PHE A 89 -29.40 -11.40 -4.52
CA PHE A 89 -30.71 -11.65 -3.93
C PHE A 89 -31.76 -10.61 -4.30
N ILE A 90 -31.43 -9.66 -5.16
CA ILE A 90 -32.37 -8.67 -5.69
C ILE A 90 -33.13 -9.32 -6.83
N ARG A 91 -34.43 -9.41 -6.65
CA ARG A 91 -35.37 -9.99 -7.62
C ARG A 91 -36.34 -8.94 -8.11
#